data_87906c76d348d7853c48d21c2e455406
#
_entry.id   87906c76d348d7853c48d21c2e455406
#
_cell.length_a   1.000
_cell.length_b   1.000
_cell.length_c   1.000
_cell.angle_alpha   90.00
_cell.angle_beta   90.00
_cell.angle_gamma   90.00
#
_symmetry.space_group_name_H-M   'P 1'
#
loop_
_entity.id
_entity.type
_entity.pdbx_description
1 polymer ?
#
loop_
_entity_poly.entity_id
_entity_poly.type
_entity_poly.pdbx_seq_one_letter_code
_entity_poly.pdbx_strand_id
1 'polypeptide(L)'
;MNAEENIKKYNIILPKAPDPVGSYLATKKVNNLLYISGQISMDNEGNLIKGKLGKDLDTNNGYKAAERCALSLISQAIKSCNGDINKIKSCVKLTGFVNSTNEFIEQPKVINGASDIIKKVFGDSGMHTRAAVSVNSLPLGVAVEGDAIFEIN
;
A
#
# COMPACT_ATOMS: atom_id res chain seq x y z
N MET A 1 6.62 -21.08 -1.81
CA MET A 1 6.13 -20.37 -3.03
C MET A 1 6.74 -18.98 -3.06
N ASN A 2 7.23 -18.56 -4.21
CA ASN A 2 7.75 -17.21 -4.40
C ASN A 2 6.59 -16.21 -4.64
N ALA A 3 6.91 -14.92 -4.69
CA ALA A 3 5.91 -13.87 -4.82
C ALA A 3 5.10 -13.96 -6.13
N GLU A 4 5.76 -14.32 -7.23
CA GLU A 4 5.09 -14.50 -8.53
C GLU A 4 4.08 -15.65 -8.51
N GLU A 5 4.45 -16.77 -7.88
CA GLU A 5 3.54 -17.92 -7.70
C GLU A 5 2.34 -17.56 -6.82
N ASN A 6 2.57 -16.77 -5.76
CA ASN A 6 1.49 -16.31 -4.88
C ASN A 6 0.51 -15.38 -5.62
N ILE A 7 1.01 -14.46 -6.44
CA ILE A 7 0.15 -13.59 -7.26
C ILE A 7 -0.75 -14.43 -8.17
N LYS A 8 -0.19 -15.42 -8.85
CA LYS A 8 -0.96 -16.35 -9.72
C LYS A 8 -1.97 -17.17 -8.93
N LYS A 9 -1.52 -17.78 -7.82
CA LYS A 9 -2.36 -18.63 -6.97
C LYS A 9 -3.60 -17.91 -6.42
N TYR A 10 -3.42 -16.68 -6.00
CA TYR A 10 -4.49 -15.89 -5.38
C TYR A 10 -5.22 -14.95 -6.35
N ASN A 11 -4.93 -15.06 -7.65
CA ASN A 11 -5.52 -14.20 -8.70
C ASN A 11 -5.41 -12.70 -8.36
N ILE A 12 -4.24 -12.29 -7.85
CA ILE A 12 -4.01 -10.89 -7.46
C ILE A 12 -3.79 -10.07 -8.73
N ILE A 13 -4.61 -9.05 -8.92
CA ILE A 13 -4.50 -8.11 -10.03
C ILE A 13 -3.76 -6.87 -9.54
N LEU A 14 -2.55 -6.68 -10.05
CA LEU A 14 -1.75 -5.49 -9.74
C LEU A 14 -2.19 -4.31 -10.61
N PRO A 15 -2.38 -3.12 -10.02
CA PRO A 15 -2.65 -1.92 -10.79
C PRO A 15 -1.41 -1.48 -11.57
N LYS A 16 -1.61 -0.66 -12.59
CA LYS A 16 -0.50 0.09 -13.19
C LYS A 16 0.10 1.01 -12.12
N ALA A 17 1.42 1.00 -11.98
CA ALA A 17 2.11 1.89 -11.05
C ALA A 17 1.84 3.36 -11.42
N PRO A 18 1.21 4.18 -10.55
CA PRO A 18 0.93 5.58 -10.84
C PRO A 18 2.21 6.39 -11.02
N ASP A 19 2.17 7.37 -11.91
CA ASP A 19 3.24 8.34 -12.04
C ASP A 19 3.13 9.43 -10.95
N PRO A 20 4.26 9.99 -10.47
CA PRO A 20 4.23 11.04 -9.47
C PRO A 20 3.61 12.33 -10.03
N VAL A 21 2.83 13.01 -9.21
CA VAL A 21 2.18 14.30 -9.54
C VAL A 21 2.88 15.43 -8.80
N GLY A 22 4.13 15.71 -9.14
CA GLY A 22 4.87 16.79 -8.48
C GLY A 22 6.38 16.64 -8.60
N SER A 23 7.09 17.47 -7.86
CA SER A 23 8.56 17.51 -7.87
C SER A 23 9.15 16.46 -6.93
N TYR A 24 8.80 15.19 -7.12
CA TYR A 24 9.33 14.07 -6.36
C TYR A 24 9.38 12.78 -7.20
N LEU A 25 10.06 11.77 -6.70
CA LEU A 25 10.15 10.45 -7.33
C LEU A 25 9.13 9.49 -6.70
N ALA A 26 8.54 8.61 -7.51
CA ALA A 26 7.70 7.54 -6.99
C ALA A 26 8.49 6.58 -6.09
N THR A 27 9.74 6.36 -6.42
CA THR A 27 10.65 5.48 -5.65
C THR A 27 12.07 6.03 -5.64
N LYS A 28 12.80 5.75 -4.55
CA LYS A 28 14.21 6.07 -4.43
C LYS A 28 14.96 4.91 -3.80
N LYS A 29 16.00 4.45 -4.49
CA LYS A 29 16.89 3.40 -3.99
C LYS A 29 18.06 4.02 -3.21
N VAL A 30 18.32 3.49 -2.02
CA VAL A 30 19.49 3.79 -1.19
C VAL A 30 20.10 2.46 -0.75
N ASN A 31 21.25 2.10 -1.28
CA ASN A 31 21.84 0.77 -1.14
C ASN A 31 20.84 -0.30 -1.61
N ASN A 32 20.45 -1.23 -0.74
CA ASN A 32 19.45 -2.26 -1.01
C ASN A 32 18.04 -1.91 -0.49
N LEU A 33 17.83 -0.67 -0.04
CA LEU A 33 16.52 -0.20 0.39
C LEU A 33 15.84 0.63 -0.69
N LEU A 34 14.60 0.30 -0.96
CA LEU A 34 13.72 1.01 -1.89
C LEU A 34 12.65 1.75 -1.10
N TYR A 35 12.73 3.07 -1.10
CA TYR A 35 11.73 3.96 -0.52
C TYR A 35 10.64 4.23 -1.55
N ILE A 36 9.39 4.07 -1.17
CA ILE A 36 8.23 4.28 -2.05
C ILE A 36 7.37 5.38 -1.48
N SER A 37 7.13 6.41 -2.31
CA SER A 37 6.25 7.53 -1.99
C SER A 37 4.82 7.07 -1.71
N GLY A 38 4.07 7.89 -0.95
CA GLY A 38 2.69 7.62 -0.59
C GLY A 38 1.82 7.27 -1.80
N GLN A 39 1.08 6.17 -1.67
CA GLN A 39 0.10 5.70 -2.64
C GLN A 39 -1.30 5.86 -2.05
N ILE A 40 -2.17 6.50 -2.79
CA ILE A 40 -3.55 6.78 -2.37
C ILE A 40 -4.51 5.69 -2.81
N SER A 41 -5.63 5.53 -2.09
CA SER A 41 -6.60 4.50 -2.39
C SER A 41 -7.35 4.76 -3.71
N MET A 42 -7.24 3.79 -4.64
CA MET A 42 -7.93 3.79 -5.94
C MET A 42 -8.50 2.40 -6.24
N ASP A 43 -9.62 2.35 -6.93
CA ASP A 43 -10.20 1.09 -7.42
C ASP A 43 -9.49 0.55 -8.67
N ASN A 44 -10.00 -0.55 -9.23
CA ASN A 44 -9.42 -1.19 -10.43
C ASN A 44 -9.52 -0.33 -11.70
N GLU A 45 -10.49 0.58 -11.77
CA GLU A 45 -10.69 1.49 -12.89
C GLU A 45 -9.90 2.79 -12.74
N GLY A 46 -9.18 2.98 -11.63
CA GLY A 46 -8.42 4.20 -11.34
C GLY A 46 -9.24 5.31 -10.67
N ASN A 47 -10.47 5.01 -10.24
CA ASN A 47 -11.28 5.96 -9.49
C ASN A 47 -10.80 6.02 -8.03
N LEU A 48 -10.74 7.23 -7.48
CA LEU A 48 -10.34 7.44 -6.10
C LEU A 48 -11.39 6.87 -5.13
N ILE A 49 -10.93 6.14 -4.14
CA ILE A 49 -11.75 5.72 -2.99
C ILE A 49 -11.67 6.82 -1.94
N LYS A 50 -12.74 7.58 -1.79
CA LYS A 50 -12.83 8.78 -0.95
C LYS A 50 -13.71 8.57 0.26
N GLY A 51 -13.55 9.43 1.24
CA GLY A 51 -14.41 9.50 2.42
C GLY A 51 -13.67 9.32 3.73
N LYS A 52 -14.34 9.65 4.82
CA LYS A 52 -13.82 9.52 6.18
C LYS A 52 -14.30 8.23 6.83
N LEU A 53 -13.37 7.48 7.38
CA LEU A 53 -13.67 6.36 8.26
C LEU A 53 -14.38 6.87 9.51
N GLY A 54 -15.40 6.17 9.93
CA GLY A 54 -16.25 6.59 11.05
C GLY A 54 -17.39 7.54 10.67
N LYS A 55 -17.46 8.00 9.42
CA LYS A 55 -18.54 8.84 8.89
C LYS A 55 -19.07 8.33 7.56
N ASP A 56 -18.25 8.38 6.52
CA ASP A 56 -18.65 8.02 5.14
C ASP A 56 -18.41 6.54 4.85
N LEU A 57 -17.41 5.95 5.49
CA LEU A 57 -16.97 4.57 5.27
C LEU A 57 -16.88 3.81 6.59
N ASP A 58 -17.21 2.54 6.56
CA ASP A 58 -16.96 1.61 7.65
C ASP A 58 -15.54 1.01 7.60
N THR A 59 -15.16 0.32 8.66
CA THR A 59 -13.84 -0.31 8.79
C THR A 59 -13.55 -1.31 7.68
N ASN A 60 -14.55 -2.06 7.22
CA ASN A 60 -14.38 -3.04 6.16
C ASN A 60 -14.08 -2.38 4.80
N ASN A 61 -14.75 -1.28 4.47
CA ASN A 61 -14.43 -0.50 3.27
C ASN A 61 -13.06 0.19 3.38
N GLY A 62 -12.68 0.63 4.58
CA GLY A 62 -11.33 1.12 4.86
C GLY A 62 -10.26 0.05 4.65
N TYR A 63 -10.49 -1.17 5.09
CA TYR A 63 -9.62 -2.33 4.85
C TYR A 63 -9.38 -2.54 3.34
N LYS A 64 -10.44 -2.52 2.54
CA LYS A 64 -10.33 -2.65 1.08
C LYS A 64 -9.55 -1.49 0.45
N ALA A 65 -9.76 -0.27 0.93
CA ALA A 65 -9.00 0.90 0.48
C ALA A 65 -7.50 0.77 0.80
N ALA A 66 -7.16 0.29 1.99
CA ALA A 66 -5.77 0.03 2.39
C ALA A 66 -5.12 -1.07 1.54
N GLU A 67 -5.85 -2.15 1.23
CA GLU A 67 -5.40 -3.19 0.31
C GLU A 67 -5.03 -2.59 -1.06
N ARG A 68 -5.84 -1.67 -1.59
CA ARG A 68 -5.55 -0.98 -2.85
C ARG A 68 -4.27 -0.16 -2.80
N CYS A 69 -4.03 0.57 -1.69
CA CYS A 69 -2.78 1.30 -1.49
C CYS A 69 -1.56 0.36 -1.55
N ALA A 70 -1.64 -0.78 -0.88
CA ALA A 70 -0.54 -1.75 -0.86
C ALA A 70 -0.29 -2.40 -2.23
N LEU A 71 -1.32 -2.68 -3.00
CA LEU A 71 -1.17 -3.16 -4.38
C LEU A 71 -0.43 -2.13 -5.26
N SER A 72 -0.71 -0.84 -5.08
CA SER A 72 0.04 0.23 -5.76
C SER A 72 1.50 0.30 -5.29
N LEU A 73 1.76 0.12 -3.99
CA LEU A 73 3.13 0.05 -3.46
C LEU A 73 3.92 -1.12 -4.07
N ILE A 74 3.30 -2.30 -4.17
CA ILE A 74 3.91 -3.48 -4.82
C ILE A 74 4.19 -3.20 -6.29
N SER A 75 3.26 -2.58 -7.01
CA SER A 75 3.45 -2.22 -8.43
C SER A 75 4.61 -1.24 -8.63
N GLN A 76 4.78 -0.25 -7.74
CA GLN A 76 5.92 0.67 -7.76
C GLN A 76 7.24 -0.07 -7.52
N ALA A 77 7.27 -1.00 -6.56
CA ALA A 77 8.46 -1.80 -6.27
C ALA A 77 8.85 -2.67 -7.49
N ILE A 78 7.89 -3.33 -8.12
CA ILE A 78 8.11 -4.15 -9.32
C ILE A 78 8.65 -3.29 -10.47
N LYS A 79 8.05 -2.11 -10.71
CA LYS A 79 8.53 -1.15 -11.73
C LYS A 79 9.99 -0.76 -11.50
N SER A 80 10.37 -0.49 -10.24
CA SER A 80 11.75 -0.16 -9.87
C SER A 80 12.73 -1.32 -10.01
N CYS A 81 12.23 -2.55 -10.01
CA CYS A 81 12.99 -3.78 -10.24
C CYS A 81 12.95 -4.24 -11.72
N ASN A 82 12.67 -3.34 -12.66
CA ASN A 82 12.54 -3.63 -14.09
C ASN A 82 11.52 -4.73 -14.41
N GLY A 83 10.43 -4.76 -13.67
CA GLY A 83 9.33 -5.72 -13.85
C GLY A 83 9.53 -7.07 -13.16
N ASP A 84 10.64 -7.28 -12.46
CA ASP A 84 10.97 -8.55 -11.82
C ASP A 84 10.67 -8.51 -10.32
N ILE A 85 9.54 -9.08 -9.92
CA ILE A 85 9.10 -9.14 -8.51
C ILE A 85 10.07 -9.98 -7.65
N ASN A 86 10.80 -10.93 -8.24
CA ASN A 86 11.72 -11.79 -7.50
C ASN A 86 12.98 -11.05 -7.01
N LYS A 87 13.20 -9.82 -7.46
CA LYS A 87 14.22 -8.92 -6.92
C LYS A 87 13.80 -8.24 -5.63
N ILE A 88 12.54 -8.30 -5.24
CA ILE A 88 12.05 -7.79 -3.96
C ILE A 88 12.28 -8.87 -2.91
N LYS A 89 13.14 -8.59 -1.94
CA LYS A 89 13.51 -9.54 -0.88
C LYS A 89 12.52 -9.55 0.26
N SER A 90 12.14 -8.38 0.75
CA SER A 90 11.26 -8.26 1.91
C SER A 90 10.56 -6.89 1.96
N CYS A 91 9.43 -6.84 2.66
CA CYS A 91 8.87 -5.58 3.11
C CYS A 91 9.50 -5.22 4.45
N VAL A 92 10.10 -4.04 4.56
CA VAL A 92 10.78 -3.60 5.78
C VAL A 92 9.84 -2.80 6.67
N LYS A 93 9.15 -1.82 6.07
CA LYS A 93 8.27 -0.90 6.80
C LYS A 93 7.08 -0.49 5.96
N LEU A 94 5.93 -0.39 6.62
CA LEU A 94 4.70 0.17 6.07
C LEU A 94 4.22 1.30 6.99
N THR A 95 3.86 2.45 6.42
CA THR A 95 3.14 3.50 7.15
C THR A 95 1.78 3.68 6.51
N GLY A 96 0.72 3.53 7.28
CA GLY A 96 -0.65 3.70 6.84
C GLY A 96 -1.30 4.93 7.47
N PHE A 97 -1.93 5.75 6.63
CA PHE A 97 -2.64 6.98 7.02
C PHE A 97 -4.12 6.82 6.71
N VAL A 98 -4.95 6.97 7.72
CA VAL A 98 -6.40 6.82 7.60
C VAL A 98 -7.07 8.20 7.72
N ASN A 99 -7.81 8.58 6.69
CA ASN A 99 -8.69 9.73 6.75
C ASN A 99 -9.90 9.37 7.63
N SER A 100 -10.02 9.93 8.82
CA SER A 100 -11.07 9.54 9.75
C SER A 100 -11.64 10.70 10.57
N THR A 101 -12.77 10.44 11.21
CA THR A 101 -13.28 11.29 12.31
C THR A 101 -12.36 11.20 13.51
N ASN A 102 -12.51 12.15 14.44
CA ASN A 102 -11.69 12.21 15.66
C ASN A 102 -11.92 11.02 16.60
N GLU A 103 -13.11 10.43 16.56
CA GLU A 103 -13.51 9.33 17.44
C GLU A 103 -13.14 7.95 16.87
N PHE A 104 -12.73 7.88 15.62
CA PHE A 104 -12.34 6.61 14.98
C PHE A 104 -11.05 6.06 15.59
N ILE A 105 -11.08 4.82 16.05
CA ILE A 105 -9.97 4.18 16.75
C ILE A 105 -9.56 2.82 16.15
N GLU A 106 -10.13 2.44 15.00
CA GLU A 106 -9.87 1.15 14.35
C GLU A 106 -8.83 1.23 13.22
N GLN A 107 -7.90 2.20 13.29
CA GLN A 107 -6.82 2.35 12.30
C GLN A 107 -6.05 1.05 12.06
N PRO A 108 -5.68 0.26 13.08
CA PRO A 108 -4.99 -1.01 12.87
C PRO A 108 -5.80 -1.99 12.00
N LYS A 109 -7.11 -2.06 12.21
CA LYS A 109 -7.99 -2.95 11.41
C LYS A 109 -8.08 -2.50 9.95
N VAL A 110 -8.10 -1.19 9.69
CA VAL A 110 -8.06 -0.64 8.33
C VAL A 110 -6.74 -0.99 7.65
N ILE A 111 -5.62 -0.70 8.30
CA ILE A 111 -4.29 -0.91 7.69
C ILE A 111 -3.92 -2.40 7.60
N ASN A 112 -4.60 -3.28 8.33
CA ASN A 112 -4.49 -4.72 8.10
C ASN A 112 -4.79 -5.11 6.64
N GLY A 113 -5.63 -4.36 5.93
CA GLY A 113 -5.86 -4.58 4.50
C GLY A 113 -4.57 -4.50 3.67
N ALA A 114 -3.72 -3.53 3.98
CA ALA A 114 -2.41 -3.40 3.36
C ALA A 114 -1.43 -4.49 3.82
N SER A 115 -1.34 -4.73 5.12
CA SER A 115 -0.43 -5.73 5.68
C SER A 115 -0.75 -7.15 5.20
N ASP A 116 -2.02 -7.50 5.16
CA ASP A 116 -2.48 -8.84 4.76
C ASP A 116 -2.17 -9.13 3.29
N ILE A 117 -2.36 -8.18 2.38
CA ILE A 117 -2.03 -8.39 0.97
C ILE A 117 -0.52 -8.47 0.74
N ILE A 118 0.28 -7.67 1.45
CA ILE A 118 1.75 -7.75 1.41
C ILE A 118 2.21 -9.14 1.87
N LYS A 119 1.69 -9.61 3.01
CA LYS A 119 1.99 -10.96 3.51
C LYS A 119 1.53 -12.05 2.54
N LYS A 120 0.37 -11.87 1.92
CA LYS A 120 -0.17 -12.83 0.95
C LYS A 120 0.70 -12.96 -0.29
N VAL A 121 1.29 -11.84 -0.76
CA VAL A 121 2.20 -11.83 -1.90
C VAL A 121 3.57 -12.38 -1.53
N PHE A 122 4.19 -11.90 -0.45
CA PHE A 122 5.58 -12.19 -0.12
C PHE A 122 5.78 -13.28 0.94
N GLY A 123 4.70 -13.82 1.52
CA GLY A 123 4.82 -14.80 2.60
C GLY A 123 5.51 -14.21 3.82
N ASP A 124 6.44 -14.95 4.43
CA ASP A 124 7.18 -14.48 5.60
C ASP A 124 8.05 -13.25 5.31
N SER A 125 8.53 -13.09 4.09
CA SER A 125 9.26 -11.89 3.66
C SER A 125 8.36 -10.63 3.59
N GLY A 126 7.05 -10.79 3.61
CA GLY A 126 6.09 -9.71 3.72
C GLY A 126 5.85 -9.20 5.14
N MET A 127 6.37 -9.88 6.16
CA MET A 127 6.25 -9.42 7.55
C MET A 127 7.12 -8.18 7.77
N HIS A 128 6.51 -7.12 8.28
CA HIS A 128 7.10 -5.79 8.31
C HIS A 128 6.80 -5.06 9.62
N THR A 129 7.56 -4.02 9.91
CA THR A 129 7.22 -3.04 10.94
C THR A 129 6.22 -2.02 10.38
N ARG A 130 5.35 -1.45 11.21
CA ARG A 130 4.40 -0.47 10.72
C ARG A 130 3.99 0.57 11.76
N ALA A 131 3.46 1.69 11.28
CA ALA A 131 2.57 2.57 12.02
C ALA A 131 1.23 2.67 11.26
N ALA A 132 0.13 2.75 12.00
CA ALA A 132 -1.22 2.92 11.48
C ALA A 132 -1.89 4.04 12.27
N VAL A 133 -2.05 5.20 11.65
CA VAL A 133 -2.52 6.41 12.30
C VAL A 133 -3.60 7.10 11.48
N SER A 134 -4.44 7.88 12.13
CA SER A 134 -5.37 8.77 11.45
C SER A 134 -4.75 10.13 11.19
N VAL A 135 -5.25 10.77 10.15
CA VAL A 135 -4.99 12.15 9.80
C VAL A 135 -6.30 12.91 9.66
N ASN A 136 -6.26 14.22 9.82
CA ASN A 136 -7.46 15.07 9.70
C ASN A 136 -8.07 15.02 8.30
N SER A 137 -7.23 14.97 7.27
CA SER A 137 -7.63 14.84 5.87
C SER A 137 -6.50 14.25 5.03
N LEU A 138 -6.84 13.70 3.89
CA LEU A 138 -5.87 13.19 2.91
C LEU A 138 -6.01 13.91 1.57
N PRO A 139 -4.96 13.92 0.74
CA PRO A 139 -5.02 14.51 -0.59
C PRO A 139 -6.24 14.00 -1.38
N LEU A 140 -6.92 14.89 -2.08
CA LEU A 140 -8.09 14.60 -2.91
C LEU A 140 -9.27 13.97 -2.15
N GLY A 141 -9.25 13.98 -0.83
CA GLY A 141 -10.28 13.38 0.01
C GLY A 141 -10.26 11.86 0.07
N VAL A 142 -9.17 11.22 -0.31
CA VAL A 142 -9.08 9.75 -0.28
C VAL A 142 -9.19 9.19 1.14
N ALA A 143 -9.63 7.94 1.23
CA ALA A 143 -9.87 7.28 2.51
C ALA A 143 -8.59 6.82 3.19
N VAL A 144 -7.61 6.34 2.43
CA VAL A 144 -6.36 5.77 2.94
C VAL A 144 -5.20 6.18 2.02
N GLU A 145 -4.04 6.38 2.63
CA GLU A 145 -2.76 6.51 1.96
C GLU A 145 -1.72 5.65 2.67
N GLY A 146 -0.75 5.15 1.95
CA GLY A 146 0.34 4.40 2.55
C GLY A 146 1.65 4.60 1.82
N ASP A 147 2.76 4.60 2.57
CA ASP A 147 4.11 4.51 2.04
C ASP A 147 4.82 3.25 2.56
N ALA A 148 5.91 2.88 1.93
CA ALA A 148 6.63 1.68 2.33
C ALA A 148 8.12 1.75 2.02
N ILE A 149 8.88 0.90 2.71
CA ILE A 149 10.28 0.62 2.42
C ILE A 149 10.39 -0.88 2.16
N PHE A 150 10.94 -1.23 1.00
CA PHE A 150 11.26 -2.62 0.66
C PHE A 150 12.78 -2.84 0.61
N GLU A 151 13.22 -4.04 0.94
CA GLU A 151 14.57 -4.51 0.63
C GLU A 151 14.56 -5.15 -0.77
N ILE A 152 15.55 -4.80 -1.58
CA ILE A 152 15.71 -5.32 -2.95
C ILE A 152 17.14 -5.78 -3.20
N ASN A 153 17.33 -6.60 -4.22
CA ASN A 153 18.66 -7.02 -4.68
C ASN A 153 19.43 -5.89 -5.37
#